data_5284a5d5235a6cab7c34b97a0ec81ff7
#
_entry.id   5284a5d5235a6cab7c34b97a0ec81ff7
#
_cell.length_a   1.000
_cell.length_b   1.000
_cell.length_c   1.000
_cell.angle_alpha   90.00
_cell.angle_beta   90.00
_cell.angle_gamma   90.00
#
_symmetry.space_group_name_H-M   'P 1'
#
loop_
_entity.id
_entity.type
_entity.pdbx_description
1 polymer ?
#
loop_
_entity_poly.entity_id
_entity_poly.type
_entity_poly.pdbx_seq_one_letter_code
_entity_poly.pdbx_strand_id
1 'polypeptide(L)'
;MGKISKNVSWEIVKKIFFPLLILGMFIYAYILYKINIEHFLSSQFHQEFKKYVWTLLGVTIAVTAQRVLTAVIGWYKENVVSKTITDLDDKMLPLISRTFKIIIWIIAFLVILPFYGVNISALVATLGISSLAIALAAQDTISNIRSGFMIMIDSPFRVGDQIKLPTGEIVAVLDIGIRRSKFLAQDQAIIIMPNLELSKSKIINYTYGEERRAKKQNSII
;
A
#
# COMPACT_ATOMS: atom_id res chain seq x y z
N MET A 1 -23.23 -5.33 -19.13
CA MET A 1 -22.00 -5.06 -18.37
C MET A 1 -21.54 -3.58 -18.36
N GLY A 2 -22.05 -2.68 -19.21
CA GLY A 2 -21.54 -1.30 -19.36
C GLY A 2 -22.17 -0.19 -18.49
N LYS A 3 -23.28 -0.45 -17.79
CA LYS A 3 -24.00 0.61 -17.03
C LYS A 3 -23.51 0.81 -15.59
N ILE A 4 -22.96 -0.21 -14.95
CA ILE A 4 -22.50 -0.15 -13.54
C ILE A 4 -21.18 0.63 -13.43
N SER A 5 -20.28 0.50 -14.42
CA SER A 5 -18.98 1.19 -14.46
C SER A 5 -19.08 2.72 -14.56
N LYS A 6 -20.09 3.26 -15.26
CA LYS A 6 -20.26 4.71 -15.45
C LYS A 6 -20.76 5.44 -14.21
N ASN A 7 -21.60 4.80 -13.37
CA ASN A 7 -22.11 5.42 -12.15
C ASN A 7 -21.04 5.51 -11.05
N VAL A 8 -20.19 4.50 -10.92
CA VAL A 8 -19.15 4.47 -9.89
C VAL A 8 -18.05 5.51 -10.19
N SER A 9 -17.61 5.61 -11.44
CA SER A 9 -16.64 6.65 -11.83
C SER A 9 -17.18 8.06 -11.64
N TRP A 10 -18.48 8.29 -11.88
CA TRP A 10 -19.15 9.57 -11.66
C TRP A 10 -19.27 9.95 -10.17
N GLU A 11 -19.55 9.00 -9.31
CA GLU A 11 -19.57 9.18 -7.84
C GLU A 11 -18.18 9.53 -7.30
N ILE A 12 -17.14 8.84 -7.78
CA ILE A 12 -15.75 9.13 -7.41
C ILE A 12 -15.35 10.53 -7.88
N VAL A 13 -15.66 10.86 -9.12
CA VAL A 13 -15.39 12.20 -9.70
C VAL A 13 -16.07 13.28 -8.86
N LYS A 14 -17.34 13.13 -8.46
CA LYS A 14 -18.04 14.10 -7.61
C LYS A 14 -17.38 14.24 -6.23
N LYS A 15 -16.98 13.13 -5.61
CA LYS A 15 -16.32 13.14 -4.27
C LYS A 15 -14.96 13.83 -4.29
N ILE A 16 -14.24 13.76 -5.42
CA ILE A 16 -12.91 14.39 -5.61
C ILE A 16 -13.05 15.82 -6.17
N PHE A 17 -14.00 16.05 -7.07
CA PHE A 17 -14.16 17.34 -7.75
C PHE A 17 -14.50 18.49 -6.79
N PHE A 18 -15.39 18.27 -5.83
CA PHE A 18 -15.81 19.30 -4.89
C PHE A 18 -14.65 19.81 -4.00
N PRO A 19 -13.81 18.95 -3.38
CA PRO A 19 -12.62 19.40 -2.66
C PRO A 19 -11.58 20.10 -3.55
N LEU A 20 -11.38 19.61 -4.78
CA LEU A 20 -10.47 20.26 -5.74
C LEU A 20 -10.98 21.64 -6.17
N LEU A 21 -12.27 21.79 -6.33
CA LEU A 21 -12.90 23.08 -6.66
C LEU A 21 -12.72 24.07 -5.50
N ILE A 22 -12.91 23.64 -4.25
CA ILE A 22 -12.66 24.45 -3.05
C ILE A 22 -11.18 24.84 -3.00
N LEU A 23 -10.26 23.89 -3.25
CA LEU A 23 -8.83 24.17 -3.27
C LEU A 23 -8.48 25.20 -4.36
N GLY A 24 -9.02 25.06 -5.57
CA GLY A 24 -8.85 26.01 -6.66
C GLY A 24 -9.40 27.39 -6.34
N MET A 25 -10.58 27.46 -5.71
CA MET A 25 -11.18 28.71 -5.25
C MET A 25 -10.34 29.40 -4.17
N PHE A 26 -9.75 28.61 -3.26
CA PHE A 26 -8.81 29.12 -2.25
C PHE A 26 -7.53 29.69 -2.86
N ILE A 27 -6.93 28.97 -3.80
CA ILE A 27 -5.72 29.43 -4.51
C ILE A 27 -6.04 30.73 -5.27
N TYR A 28 -7.18 30.78 -5.95
CA TYR A 28 -7.61 31.96 -6.69
C TYR A 28 -7.84 33.17 -5.74
N ALA A 29 -8.55 32.95 -4.63
CA ALA A 29 -8.77 34.00 -3.62
C ALA A 29 -7.45 34.50 -3.02
N TYR A 30 -6.49 33.62 -2.77
CA TYR A 30 -5.15 33.98 -2.29
C TYR A 30 -4.37 34.82 -3.32
N ILE A 31 -4.46 34.48 -4.61
CA ILE A 31 -3.85 35.24 -5.70
C ILE A 31 -4.47 36.66 -5.79
N LEU A 32 -5.79 36.76 -5.73
CA LEU A 32 -6.48 38.05 -5.73
C LEU A 32 -6.10 38.91 -4.52
N TYR A 33 -6.03 38.30 -3.35
CA TYR A 33 -5.55 38.96 -2.13
C TYR A 33 -4.14 39.51 -2.33
N LYS A 34 -3.22 38.73 -2.85
CA LYS A 34 -1.83 39.12 -3.07
C LYS A 34 -1.69 40.26 -4.08
N ILE A 35 -2.51 40.29 -5.13
CA ILE A 35 -2.43 41.31 -6.18
C ILE A 35 -3.08 42.64 -5.73
N ASN A 36 -4.25 42.58 -5.07
CA ASN A 36 -5.08 43.77 -4.89
C ASN A 36 -5.05 44.33 -3.46
N ILE A 37 -4.75 43.53 -2.45
CA ILE A 37 -4.99 43.91 -1.03
C ILE A 37 -3.68 43.97 -0.23
N GLU A 38 -2.66 43.19 -0.60
CA GLU A 38 -1.40 43.08 0.12
C GLU A 38 -0.76 44.45 0.42
N HIS A 39 -0.82 45.37 -0.50
CA HIS A 39 -0.22 46.71 -0.41
C HIS A 39 -0.95 47.67 0.55
N PHE A 40 -2.20 47.40 0.92
CA PHE A 40 -3.01 48.25 1.77
C PHE A 40 -3.00 47.84 3.23
N LEU A 41 -2.46 46.66 3.57
CA LEU A 41 -2.49 46.13 4.93
C LEU A 41 -1.16 46.32 5.67
N SER A 42 -1.25 46.54 7.00
CA SER A 42 -0.06 46.59 7.82
C SER A 42 0.69 45.25 7.81
N SER A 43 2.02 45.31 7.94
CA SER A 43 2.87 44.12 7.93
C SER A 43 2.50 43.11 9.03
N GLN A 44 1.99 43.57 10.13
CA GLN A 44 1.56 42.72 11.26
C GLN A 44 0.29 41.96 10.95
N PHE A 45 -0.71 42.62 10.36
CA PHE A 45 -1.96 41.98 9.92
C PHE A 45 -1.68 40.96 8.82
N HIS A 46 -0.77 41.27 7.90
CA HIS A 46 -0.38 40.38 6.83
C HIS A 46 0.24 39.07 7.34
N GLN A 47 1.10 39.10 8.35
CA GLN A 47 1.70 37.92 8.96
C GLN A 47 0.65 37.04 9.65
N GLU A 48 -0.24 37.62 10.42
CA GLU A 48 -1.31 36.88 11.10
C GLU A 48 -2.28 36.25 10.09
N PHE A 49 -2.72 37.01 9.08
CA PHE A 49 -3.61 36.51 8.03
C PHE A 49 -3.00 35.36 7.26
N LYS A 50 -1.72 35.44 6.96
CA LYS A 50 -0.96 34.36 6.26
C LYS A 50 -0.98 33.04 7.03
N LYS A 51 -0.86 33.05 8.36
CA LYS A 51 -0.96 31.85 9.19
C LYS A 51 -2.31 31.13 8.99
N TYR A 52 -3.41 31.88 9.06
CA TYR A 52 -4.75 31.29 8.89
C TYR A 52 -4.98 30.77 7.48
N VAL A 53 -4.50 31.47 6.45
CA VAL A 53 -4.60 31.03 5.06
C VAL A 53 -3.84 29.71 4.84
N TRP A 54 -2.60 29.62 5.32
CA TRP A 54 -1.81 28.39 5.18
C TRP A 54 -2.38 27.23 6.01
N THR A 55 -2.92 27.52 7.19
CA THR A 55 -3.62 26.51 8.00
C THR A 55 -4.83 25.97 7.26
N LEU A 56 -5.67 26.85 6.73
CA LEU A 56 -6.87 26.46 6.00
C LEU A 56 -6.54 25.69 4.71
N LEU A 57 -5.49 26.11 4.02
CA LEU A 57 -4.95 25.39 2.85
C LEU A 57 -4.48 23.98 3.25
N GLY A 58 -3.69 23.86 4.32
CA GLY A 58 -3.20 22.57 4.83
C GLY A 58 -4.33 21.62 5.22
N VAL A 59 -5.34 22.13 5.94
CA VAL A 59 -6.53 21.35 6.31
C VAL A 59 -7.31 20.94 5.06
N THR A 60 -7.48 21.83 4.09
CA THR A 60 -8.20 21.53 2.84
C THR A 60 -7.47 20.43 2.03
N ILE A 61 -6.15 20.51 1.97
CA ILE A 61 -5.32 19.46 1.33
C ILE A 61 -5.49 18.13 2.06
N ALA A 62 -5.43 18.12 3.40
CA ALA A 62 -5.59 16.89 4.19
C ALA A 62 -6.98 16.26 4.01
N VAL A 63 -8.04 17.07 4.04
CA VAL A 63 -9.41 16.61 3.78
C VAL A 63 -9.56 16.06 2.36
N THR A 64 -8.95 16.73 1.38
CA THR A 64 -8.96 16.27 -0.01
C THR A 64 -8.24 14.94 -0.16
N ALA A 65 -7.04 14.81 0.41
CA ALA A 65 -6.27 13.57 0.42
C ALA A 65 -7.05 12.42 1.10
N GLN A 66 -7.70 12.69 2.23
CA GLN A 66 -8.55 11.71 2.92
C GLN A 66 -9.76 11.29 2.07
N ARG A 67 -10.39 12.21 1.34
CA ARG A 67 -11.52 11.88 0.45
C ARG A 67 -11.07 11.07 -0.76
N VAL A 68 -9.94 11.42 -1.37
CA VAL A 68 -9.33 10.64 -2.47
C VAL A 68 -9.02 9.22 -1.99
N LEU A 69 -8.36 9.07 -0.84
CA LEU A 69 -8.07 7.77 -0.26
C LEU A 69 -9.35 6.94 -0.06
N THR A 70 -10.39 7.55 0.52
CA THR A 70 -11.67 6.86 0.78
C THR A 70 -12.36 6.47 -0.53
N ALA A 71 -12.27 7.31 -1.57
CA ALA A 71 -12.83 7.02 -2.89
C ALA A 71 -12.10 5.86 -3.58
N VAL A 72 -10.76 5.85 -3.52
CA VAL A 72 -9.93 4.77 -4.09
C VAL A 72 -10.23 3.43 -3.40
N ILE A 73 -10.26 3.42 -2.07
CA ILE A 73 -10.57 2.21 -1.30
C ILE A 73 -12.01 1.72 -1.58
N GLY A 74 -12.97 2.64 -1.67
CA GLY A 74 -14.36 2.31 -2.04
C GLY A 74 -14.45 1.69 -3.42
N TRP A 75 -13.78 2.29 -4.41
CA TRP A 75 -13.71 1.74 -5.76
C TRP A 75 -13.08 0.34 -5.79
N TYR A 76 -11.98 0.15 -5.07
CA TYR A 76 -11.32 -1.15 -4.97
C TYR A 76 -12.25 -2.21 -4.35
N LYS A 77 -12.96 -1.85 -3.27
CA LYS A 77 -13.92 -2.74 -2.61
C LYS A 77 -15.03 -3.17 -3.56
N GLU A 78 -15.62 -2.24 -4.33
CA GLU A 78 -16.72 -2.54 -5.24
C GLU A 78 -16.31 -3.31 -6.50
N ASN A 79 -15.10 -3.07 -7.02
CA ASN A 79 -14.70 -3.64 -8.32
C ASN A 79 -13.83 -4.90 -8.21
N VAL A 80 -13.10 -5.07 -7.11
CA VAL A 80 -12.15 -6.17 -6.93
C VAL A 80 -12.64 -7.13 -5.86
N VAL A 81 -12.90 -6.64 -4.65
CA VAL A 81 -13.28 -7.49 -3.51
C VAL A 81 -14.60 -8.19 -3.74
N SER A 82 -15.59 -7.53 -4.32
CA SER A 82 -16.91 -8.12 -4.63
C SER A 82 -16.84 -9.34 -5.57
N LYS A 83 -15.70 -9.57 -6.22
CA LYS A 83 -15.46 -10.70 -7.14
C LYS A 83 -14.56 -11.79 -6.54
N THR A 84 -13.97 -11.54 -5.38
CA THR A 84 -13.04 -12.46 -4.72
C THR A 84 -13.70 -13.02 -3.46
N ILE A 85 -13.72 -14.34 -3.30
CA ILE A 85 -14.36 -15.06 -2.18
C ILE A 85 -13.44 -15.04 -0.93
N THR A 86 -12.81 -13.91 -0.61
CA THR A 86 -11.84 -13.88 0.49
C THR A 86 -12.29 -12.90 1.58
N ASP A 87 -12.72 -13.42 2.74
CA ASP A 87 -13.12 -12.65 3.93
C ASP A 87 -12.02 -11.73 4.48
N LEU A 88 -10.77 -11.91 4.06
CA LEU A 88 -9.62 -11.11 4.49
C LEU A 88 -9.74 -9.65 4.03
N ASP A 89 -10.21 -9.42 2.81
CA ASP A 89 -10.31 -8.08 2.22
C ASP A 89 -11.29 -7.20 2.99
N ASP A 90 -12.42 -7.76 3.43
CA ASP A 90 -13.43 -7.03 4.17
C ASP A 90 -12.96 -6.57 5.57
N LYS A 91 -12.02 -7.28 6.18
CA LYS A 91 -11.46 -6.94 7.51
C LYS A 91 -10.23 -6.05 7.41
N MET A 92 -9.41 -6.23 6.38
CA MET A 92 -8.14 -5.50 6.24
C MET A 92 -8.32 -4.09 5.64
N LEU A 93 -9.21 -3.91 4.67
CA LEU A 93 -9.43 -2.62 4.02
C LEU A 93 -9.85 -1.50 4.99
N PRO A 94 -10.76 -1.71 5.96
CA PRO A 94 -11.08 -0.69 6.95
C PRO A 94 -9.88 -0.31 7.84
N LEU A 95 -9.05 -1.30 8.22
CA LEU A 95 -7.86 -1.06 9.03
C LEU A 95 -6.84 -0.22 8.27
N ILE A 96 -6.55 -0.59 7.03
CA ILE A 96 -5.66 0.16 6.13
C ILE A 96 -6.19 1.59 5.94
N SER A 97 -7.48 1.75 5.65
CA SER A 97 -8.12 3.06 5.50
C SER A 97 -7.95 3.94 6.75
N ARG A 98 -8.18 3.38 7.94
CA ARG A 98 -8.03 4.10 9.20
C ARG A 98 -6.58 4.52 9.44
N THR A 99 -5.63 3.63 9.21
CA THR A 99 -4.20 3.91 9.39
C THR A 99 -3.74 5.04 8.47
N PHE A 100 -4.08 5.00 7.19
CA PHE A 100 -3.72 6.07 6.25
C PHE A 100 -4.38 7.42 6.60
N LYS A 101 -5.63 7.43 7.08
CA LYS A 101 -6.28 8.66 7.54
C LYS A 101 -5.53 9.28 8.73
N ILE A 102 -5.11 8.46 9.70
CA ILE A 102 -4.31 8.92 10.84
C ILE A 102 -3.00 9.53 10.34
N ILE A 103 -2.30 8.87 9.43
CA ILE A 103 -1.04 9.37 8.87
C ILE A 103 -1.23 10.72 8.16
N ILE A 104 -2.29 10.86 7.34
CA ILE A 104 -2.62 12.13 6.66
C ILE A 104 -2.79 13.27 7.68
N TRP A 105 -3.51 13.03 8.78
CA TRP A 105 -3.74 14.05 9.80
C TRP A 105 -2.49 14.36 10.63
N ILE A 106 -1.64 13.37 10.92
CA ILE A 106 -0.34 13.61 11.57
C ILE A 106 0.54 14.49 10.69
N ILE A 107 0.63 14.20 9.38
CA ILE A 107 1.42 15.01 8.44
C ILE A 107 0.85 16.43 8.35
N ALA A 108 -0.47 16.58 8.22
CA ALA A 108 -1.11 17.89 8.17
C ALA A 108 -0.83 18.70 9.42
N PHE A 109 -0.91 18.08 10.59
CA PHE A 109 -0.60 18.72 11.88
C PHE A 109 0.85 19.19 11.94
N LEU A 110 1.81 18.36 11.54
CA LEU A 110 3.23 18.73 11.50
C LEU A 110 3.53 19.87 10.52
N VAL A 111 2.82 19.94 9.40
CA VAL A 111 2.99 21.03 8.41
C VAL A 111 2.39 22.35 8.92
N ILE A 112 1.32 22.28 9.71
CA ILE A 112 0.61 23.47 10.21
C ILE A 112 1.33 24.11 11.41
N LEU A 113 1.90 23.32 12.33
CA LEU A 113 2.52 23.80 13.57
C LEU A 113 3.58 24.90 13.38
N PRO A 114 4.50 24.82 12.39
CA PRO A 114 5.52 25.86 12.16
C PRO A 114 4.94 27.24 11.84
N PHE A 115 3.75 27.31 11.24
CA PHE A 115 3.10 28.61 10.97
C PHE A 115 2.74 29.36 12.26
N TYR A 116 2.61 28.67 13.38
CA TYR A 116 2.35 29.22 14.70
C TYR A 116 3.62 29.38 15.55
N GLY A 117 4.80 29.23 14.93
CA GLY A 117 6.09 29.37 15.62
C GLY A 117 6.51 28.15 16.46
N VAL A 118 5.80 27.04 16.35
CA VAL A 118 6.14 25.82 17.09
C VAL A 118 7.30 25.10 16.41
N ASN A 119 8.37 24.82 17.16
CA ASN A 119 9.48 24.02 16.66
C ASN A 119 9.12 22.54 16.66
N ILE A 120 9.01 21.98 15.46
CA ILE A 120 8.63 20.57 15.26
C ILE A 120 9.82 19.61 15.24
N SER A 121 11.08 20.07 15.42
CA SER A 121 12.27 19.23 15.29
C SER A 121 12.24 18.02 16.20
N ALA A 122 11.84 18.19 17.46
CA ALA A 122 11.71 17.08 18.41
C ALA A 122 10.60 16.11 18.02
N LEU A 123 9.46 16.61 17.51
CA LEU A 123 8.36 15.76 17.05
C LEU A 123 8.77 14.93 15.82
N VAL A 124 9.45 15.55 14.85
CA VAL A 124 9.94 14.85 13.67
C VAL A 124 11.00 13.81 14.04
N ALA A 125 11.93 14.15 14.96
CA ALA A 125 12.92 13.20 15.46
C ALA A 125 12.26 11.98 16.13
N THR A 126 11.29 12.22 17.00
CA THR A 126 10.52 11.14 17.68
C THR A 126 9.77 10.27 16.69
N LEU A 127 9.12 10.86 15.69
CA LEU A 127 8.44 10.12 14.62
C LEU A 127 9.42 9.32 13.77
N GLY A 128 10.61 9.86 13.51
CA GLY A 128 11.69 9.15 12.82
C GLY A 128 12.12 7.88 13.55
N ILE A 129 12.38 7.97 14.85
CA ILE A 129 12.74 6.84 15.70
C ILE A 129 11.59 5.82 15.76
N SER A 130 10.35 6.30 15.95
CA SER A 130 9.15 5.44 15.97
C SER A 130 8.95 4.71 14.64
N SER A 131 9.17 5.39 13.51
CA SER A 131 9.08 4.79 12.17
C SER A 131 10.13 3.71 11.96
N LEU A 132 11.36 3.91 12.46
CA LEU A 132 12.42 2.91 12.42
C LEU A 132 12.03 1.68 13.24
N ALA A 133 11.49 1.86 14.44
CA ALA A 133 11.04 0.75 15.29
C ALA A 133 9.92 -0.06 14.59
N ILE A 134 8.95 0.62 13.96
CA ILE A 134 7.88 -0.04 13.19
C ILE A 134 8.46 -0.79 11.99
N ALA A 135 9.41 -0.19 11.26
CA ALA A 135 10.05 -0.82 10.11
C ALA A 135 10.80 -2.11 10.51
N LEU A 136 11.55 -2.08 11.62
CA LEU A 136 12.22 -3.27 12.17
C LEU A 136 11.22 -4.34 12.59
N ALA A 137 10.13 -3.97 13.24
CA ALA A 137 9.08 -4.92 13.63
C ALA A 137 8.36 -5.56 12.42
N ALA A 138 8.25 -4.84 11.29
CA ALA A 138 7.60 -5.33 10.06
C ALA A 138 8.57 -6.07 9.11
N GLN A 139 9.88 -6.03 9.38
CA GLN A 139 10.93 -6.50 8.46
C GLN A 139 10.72 -7.94 7.98
N ASP A 140 10.43 -8.87 8.87
CA ASP A 140 10.25 -10.28 8.50
C ASP A 140 8.99 -10.49 7.64
N THR A 141 7.93 -9.77 7.93
CA THR A 141 6.69 -9.86 7.14
C THR A 141 6.94 -9.36 5.71
N ILE A 142 7.58 -8.20 5.57
CA ILE A 142 7.91 -7.61 4.26
C ILE A 142 8.87 -8.51 3.48
N SER A 143 9.88 -9.07 4.15
CA SER A 143 10.84 -10.01 3.53
C SER A 143 10.17 -11.28 3.03
N ASN A 144 9.21 -11.82 3.76
CA ASN A 144 8.44 -12.99 3.33
C ASN A 144 7.56 -12.70 2.12
N ILE A 145 6.89 -11.53 2.08
CA ILE A 145 6.07 -11.10 0.95
C ILE A 145 6.94 -10.93 -0.30
N ARG A 146 8.08 -10.24 -0.17
CA ARG A 146 9.05 -10.07 -1.26
C ARG A 146 9.54 -11.43 -1.79
N SER A 147 9.88 -12.35 -0.90
CA SER A 147 10.34 -13.69 -1.28
C SER A 147 9.25 -14.49 -1.98
N GLY A 148 8.00 -14.43 -1.52
CA GLY A 148 6.86 -15.06 -2.20
C GLY A 148 6.67 -14.51 -3.61
N PHE A 149 6.78 -13.19 -3.79
CA PHE A 149 6.70 -12.56 -5.10
C PHE A 149 7.84 -13.02 -6.04
N MET A 150 9.08 -13.13 -5.53
CA MET A 150 10.22 -13.62 -6.32
C MET A 150 10.04 -15.10 -6.68
N ILE A 151 9.55 -15.95 -5.77
CA ILE A 151 9.25 -17.36 -6.07
C ILE A 151 8.21 -17.47 -7.19
N MET A 152 7.17 -16.62 -7.19
CA MET A 152 6.14 -16.60 -8.23
C MET A 152 6.68 -16.16 -9.59
N ILE A 153 7.59 -15.15 -9.64
CA ILE A 153 8.19 -14.64 -10.88
C ILE A 153 9.20 -15.63 -11.44
N ASP A 154 10.17 -16.02 -10.63
CA ASP A 154 11.29 -16.87 -11.07
C ASP A 154 10.86 -18.33 -11.25
N SER A 155 9.73 -18.73 -10.62
CA SER A 155 9.13 -20.05 -10.68
C SER A 155 10.17 -21.19 -10.53
N PRO A 156 11.00 -21.24 -9.48
CA PRO A 156 11.95 -22.33 -9.26
C PRO A 156 11.24 -23.65 -9.03
N PHE A 157 10.00 -23.60 -8.56
CA PHE A 157 9.05 -24.70 -8.46
C PHE A 157 7.63 -24.16 -8.66
N ARG A 158 6.72 -25.03 -9.05
CA ARG A 158 5.30 -24.71 -9.32
C ARG A 158 4.39 -25.58 -8.49
N VAL A 159 3.13 -25.17 -8.37
CA VAL A 159 2.10 -26.02 -7.74
C VAL A 159 2.00 -27.34 -8.50
N GLY A 160 2.08 -28.45 -7.77
CA GLY A 160 2.14 -29.83 -8.29
C GLY A 160 3.54 -30.42 -8.40
N ASP A 161 4.61 -29.60 -8.32
CA ASP A 161 5.98 -30.11 -8.38
C ASP A 161 6.34 -30.94 -7.14
N GLN A 162 7.18 -31.96 -7.32
CA GLN A 162 7.85 -32.63 -6.21
C GLN A 162 9.22 -32.01 -5.96
N ILE A 163 9.39 -31.51 -4.73
CA ILE A 163 10.61 -30.85 -4.31
C ILE A 163 11.13 -31.45 -3.00
N LYS A 164 12.44 -31.33 -2.79
CA LYS A 164 13.07 -31.62 -1.49
C LYS A 164 13.28 -30.33 -0.76
N LEU A 165 12.66 -30.22 0.42
CA LEU A 165 12.78 -29.09 1.32
C LEU A 165 14.18 -29.05 1.99
N PRO A 166 14.56 -27.89 2.55
CA PRO A 166 15.82 -27.77 3.33
C PRO A 166 15.88 -28.72 4.51
N THR A 167 14.74 -29.08 5.09
CA THR A 167 14.58 -30.06 6.17
C THR A 167 14.90 -31.49 5.75
N GLY A 168 15.01 -31.75 4.43
CA GLY A 168 15.34 -33.06 3.88
C GLY A 168 14.13 -33.84 3.38
N GLU A 169 12.92 -33.41 3.64
CA GLU A 169 11.68 -34.07 3.26
C GLU A 169 11.35 -33.85 1.79
N ILE A 170 10.83 -34.90 1.11
CA ILE A 170 10.31 -34.82 -0.24
C ILE A 170 8.81 -34.58 -0.15
N VAL A 171 8.37 -33.48 -0.76
CA VAL A 171 6.99 -32.99 -0.65
C VAL A 171 6.45 -32.57 -2.01
N ALA A 172 5.12 -32.56 -2.15
CA ALA A 172 4.45 -31.96 -3.30
C ALA A 172 4.05 -30.51 -2.97
N VAL A 173 4.25 -29.57 -3.88
CA VAL A 173 3.84 -28.17 -3.72
C VAL A 173 2.33 -28.07 -3.86
N LEU A 174 1.61 -27.69 -2.80
CA LEU A 174 0.16 -27.49 -2.80
C LEU A 174 -0.24 -26.07 -3.18
N ASP A 175 0.45 -25.07 -2.60
CA ASP A 175 0.07 -23.67 -2.75
C ASP A 175 1.28 -22.76 -2.51
N ILE A 176 1.40 -21.73 -3.33
CA ILE A 176 2.42 -20.68 -3.17
C ILE A 176 1.70 -19.38 -2.79
N GLY A 177 1.61 -19.15 -1.48
CA GLY A 177 0.96 -17.96 -0.95
C GLY A 177 1.89 -16.75 -0.89
N ILE A 178 1.32 -15.59 -0.59
CA ILE A 178 2.05 -14.31 -0.54
C ILE A 178 3.19 -14.33 0.50
N ARG A 179 2.95 -14.91 1.69
CA ARG A 179 3.90 -14.93 2.81
C ARG A 179 4.45 -16.31 3.14
N ARG A 180 3.66 -17.36 2.89
CA ARG A 180 3.98 -18.76 3.21
C ARG A 180 3.50 -19.64 2.09
N SER A 181 4.25 -20.70 1.81
CA SER A 181 3.86 -21.77 0.90
C SER A 181 3.47 -23.03 1.65
N LYS A 182 2.60 -23.84 1.06
CA LYS A 182 2.07 -25.09 1.63
C LYS A 182 2.53 -26.27 0.80
N PHE A 183 2.93 -27.31 1.47
CA PHE A 183 3.44 -28.53 0.88
C PHE A 183 2.74 -29.75 1.48
N LEU A 184 2.56 -30.79 0.69
CA LEU A 184 2.02 -32.08 1.11
C LEU A 184 3.16 -33.06 1.29
N ALA A 185 3.34 -33.54 2.49
CA ALA A 185 4.29 -34.60 2.81
C ALA A 185 3.75 -35.98 2.41
N GLN A 186 4.60 -36.99 2.38
CA GLN A 186 4.22 -38.37 1.99
C GLN A 186 3.21 -39.01 2.95
N ASP A 187 3.23 -38.62 4.21
CA ASP A 187 2.31 -39.07 5.26
C ASP A 187 0.98 -38.26 5.30
N GLN A 188 0.71 -37.47 4.24
CA GLN A 188 -0.47 -36.59 4.10
C GLN A 188 -0.45 -35.39 5.04
N ALA A 189 0.64 -35.12 5.78
CA ALA A 189 0.77 -33.93 6.58
C ALA A 189 0.96 -32.70 5.69
N ILE A 190 0.39 -31.54 6.12
CA ILE A 190 0.59 -30.27 5.45
C ILE A 190 1.72 -29.51 6.13
N ILE A 191 2.81 -29.31 5.41
CA ILE A 191 3.95 -28.51 5.85
C ILE A 191 3.74 -27.08 5.35
N ILE A 192 3.86 -26.11 6.26
CA ILE A 192 3.72 -24.68 5.95
C ILE A 192 5.05 -24.00 6.26
N MET A 193 5.69 -23.43 5.24
CA MET A 193 6.99 -22.77 5.38
C MET A 193 6.92 -21.28 4.99
N PRO A 194 7.66 -20.39 5.71
CA PRO A 194 7.84 -19.00 5.31
C PRO A 194 8.56 -18.92 3.95
N ASN A 195 8.10 -18.02 3.08
CA ASN A 195 8.72 -17.85 1.75
C ASN A 195 10.16 -17.34 1.83
N LEU A 196 10.50 -16.57 2.87
CA LEU A 196 11.86 -16.08 3.11
C LEU A 196 12.84 -17.25 3.31
N GLU A 197 12.44 -18.25 4.05
CA GLU A 197 13.25 -19.44 4.29
C GLU A 197 13.46 -20.24 3.00
N LEU A 198 12.38 -20.45 2.24
CA LEU A 198 12.44 -21.13 0.93
C LEU A 198 13.37 -20.41 -0.05
N SER A 199 13.29 -19.07 -0.13
CA SER A 199 14.08 -18.28 -1.06
C SER A 199 15.58 -18.23 -0.73
N LYS A 200 15.93 -18.44 0.54
CA LYS A 200 17.33 -18.45 1.01
C LYS A 200 17.96 -19.84 1.02
N SER A 201 17.15 -20.88 0.87
CA SER A 201 17.59 -22.25 1.05
C SER A 201 17.81 -22.95 -0.30
N LYS A 202 18.62 -24.00 -0.26
CA LYS A 202 18.76 -24.90 -1.40
C LYS A 202 17.50 -25.77 -1.50
N ILE A 203 16.82 -25.72 -2.64
CA ILE A 203 15.68 -26.55 -2.97
C ILE A 203 16.06 -27.42 -4.17
N ILE A 204 15.71 -28.70 -4.13
CA ILE A 204 15.91 -29.62 -5.24
C ILE A 204 14.51 -29.90 -5.83
N ASN A 205 14.32 -29.52 -7.10
CA ASN A 205 13.08 -29.78 -7.83
C ASN A 205 13.28 -31.00 -8.73
N TYR A 206 12.55 -32.06 -8.45
CA TYR A 206 12.63 -33.32 -9.21
C TYR A 206 11.80 -33.26 -10.51
N THR A 207 10.63 -32.65 -10.47
CA THR A 207 9.70 -32.57 -11.63
C THR A 207 10.27 -31.70 -12.75
N TYR A 208 10.86 -30.56 -12.42
CA TYR A 208 11.44 -29.65 -13.42
C TYR A 208 12.61 -30.26 -14.21
N GLY A 209 13.36 -31.17 -13.58
CA GLY A 209 14.44 -31.93 -14.21
C GLY A 209 13.92 -32.96 -15.23
N GLU A 210 12.80 -33.59 -14.95
CA GLU A 210 12.14 -34.56 -15.82
C GLU A 210 11.54 -33.93 -17.06
N GLU A 211 10.83 -32.79 -16.89
CA GLU A 211 10.29 -32.04 -18.05
C GLU A 211 11.37 -31.59 -19.04
N ARG A 212 12.52 -31.12 -18.52
CA ARG A 212 13.66 -30.75 -19.38
C ARG A 212 14.26 -31.95 -20.13
N ARG A 213 14.35 -33.11 -19.49
CA ARG A 213 14.82 -34.33 -20.14
C ARG A 213 13.87 -34.78 -21.25
N ALA A 214 12.55 -34.77 -20.98
CA ALA A 214 11.52 -35.13 -21.97
C ALA A 214 11.53 -34.18 -23.18
N LYS A 215 11.62 -32.84 -22.95
CA LYS A 215 11.72 -31.86 -24.04
C LYS A 215 12.98 -32.02 -24.88
N LYS A 216 14.13 -32.34 -24.27
CA LYS A 216 15.38 -32.59 -25.00
C LYS A 216 15.33 -33.86 -25.84
N GLN A 217 14.64 -34.89 -25.37
CA GLN A 217 14.48 -36.16 -26.10
C GLN A 217 13.56 -35.98 -27.30
N ASN A 218 12.49 -35.19 -27.19
CA ASN A 218 11.57 -34.88 -28.30
C ASN A 218 12.15 -33.91 -29.34
N SER A 219 13.24 -33.17 -29.03
CA SER A 219 13.92 -32.28 -29.97
C SER A 219 15.03 -32.95 -30.79
N ILE A 220 15.30 -34.23 -30.55
CA ILE A 220 16.35 -35.05 -31.22
C ILE A 220 15.71 -36.02 -32.25
N ILE A 221 14.37 -36.10 -32.26
CA ILE A 221 13.59 -36.85 -33.27
C ILE A 221 13.09 -35.84 -34.31
#